data_1175581b57f65879e6c050bbb3e004ce
#
_entry.id   1175581b57f65879e6c050bbb3e004ce
#
_cell.length_a   1.000
_cell.length_b   1.000
_cell.length_c   1.000
_cell.angle_alpha   90.00
_cell.angle_beta   90.00
_cell.angle_gamma   90.00
#
_symmetry.space_group_name_H-M   'P 1'
#
loop_
_entity.id
_entity.type
_entity.pdbx_description
1 polymer ?
#
loop_
_entity_poly.entity_id
_entity_poly.type
_entity_poly.pdbx_seq_one_letter_code
_entity_poly.pdbx_strand_id
1 'polypeptide(L)'
;ISADKRKGYHIDQTLLSKQDIEPKEIIPQTSHERCVWLIQELLFKESEINLIQLQDRVFISGYSIDNDLKKIRRMISSYSSLKIVRNKNTIYLVGDEADKRKLYKDLLTEETKGNFMNLNSIADLWENFDLLEVKDILEEVCEMNDYYIRDVSFPMIMIHAGVSIERIINHNYIEDKTYNEKLKDSLEYKVAKDFFSKVSQVIHIPVIEDEVVLFSYLLLGKSGKFYNRSRKESENLKYIFYTIIDKIKEYFGIDLSNDYDLK
;
A
#
# COMPACT_ATOMS: atom_id res chain seq x y z
N ILE A 1 -29.90 24.12 -1.27
CA ILE A 1 -29.02 25.23 -1.64
C ILE A 1 -29.91 26.35 -2.13
N SER A 2 -29.88 27.51 -1.47
CA SER A 2 -30.55 28.73 -1.94
C SER A 2 -29.51 29.71 -2.49
N ALA A 3 -29.82 30.38 -3.58
CA ALA A 3 -28.96 31.40 -4.21
C ALA A 3 -29.51 32.77 -3.94
N ASP A 4 -28.71 33.68 -3.37
CA ASP A 4 -29.00 35.10 -3.23
C ASP A 4 -28.05 35.87 -4.13
N LYS A 5 -28.62 36.72 -4.99
CA LYS A 5 -27.83 37.52 -5.97
C LYS A 5 -26.79 38.46 -5.36
N ARG A 6 -26.91 38.76 -4.06
CA ARG A 6 -25.99 39.68 -3.34
C ARG A 6 -25.11 38.97 -2.33
N LYS A 7 -25.51 37.76 -1.85
CA LYS A 7 -24.82 37.00 -0.77
C LYS A 7 -24.22 35.69 -1.22
N GLY A 8 -24.42 35.32 -2.51
CA GLY A 8 -23.94 34.06 -3.03
C GLY A 8 -24.82 32.87 -2.66
N TYR A 9 -24.24 31.68 -2.63
CA TYR A 9 -24.95 30.44 -2.30
C TYR A 9 -24.97 30.21 -0.78
N HIS A 10 -26.14 29.90 -0.23
CA HIS A 10 -26.34 29.56 1.17
C HIS A 10 -26.80 28.14 1.28
N ILE A 11 -26.09 27.32 2.12
CA ILE A 11 -26.47 25.98 2.47
C ILE A 11 -27.11 26.01 3.85
N ASP A 12 -28.36 25.59 3.95
CA ASP A 12 -29.01 25.38 5.26
C ASP A 12 -28.41 24.19 5.95
N GLN A 13 -27.65 24.43 7.00
CA GLN A 13 -26.97 23.37 7.78
C GLN A 13 -27.94 22.43 8.49
N THR A 14 -29.21 22.82 8.67
CA THR A 14 -30.23 21.98 9.30
C THR A 14 -30.69 20.83 8.39
N LEU A 15 -30.47 20.97 7.07
CA LEU A 15 -30.80 19.92 6.07
C LEU A 15 -29.68 18.91 5.83
N LEU A 16 -28.51 19.10 6.42
CA LEU A 16 -27.43 18.13 6.45
C LEU A 16 -27.67 17.15 7.60
N SER A 17 -28.63 16.24 7.41
CA SER A 17 -28.77 15.11 8.33
C SER A 17 -27.51 14.25 8.22
N LYS A 18 -26.98 13.83 9.38
CA LYS A 18 -25.75 13.00 9.49
C LYS A 18 -25.84 11.62 8.81
N GLN A 19 -26.93 11.31 8.12
CA GLN A 19 -27.20 10.00 7.52
C GLN A 19 -26.88 9.88 6.04
N ASP A 20 -26.53 10.96 5.35
CA ASP A 20 -26.29 10.94 3.89
C ASP A 20 -24.84 11.23 3.50
N ILE A 21 -23.89 11.06 4.41
CA ILE A 21 -22.47 11.06 4.06
C ILE A 21 -22.06 9.60 3.86
N GLU A 22 -22.51 9.00 2.76
CA GLU A 22 -21.73 7.93 2.16
C GLU A 22 -20.30 8.48 1.89
N PRO A 23 -19.23 7.70 2.10
CA PRO A 23 -17.90 8.14 1.77
C PRO A 23 -17.91 8.55 0.29
N LYS A 24 -17.95 9.87 0.03
CA LYS A 24 -17.92 10.39 -1.33
C LYS A 24 -16.61 9.92 -1.94
N GLU A 25 -16.73 9.14 -3.00
CA GLU A 25 -15.62 8.85 -3.88
C GLU A 25 -14.83 10.14 -4.11
N ILE A 26 -13.58 10.19 -3.71
CA ILE A 26 -12.76 11.41 -3.84
C ILE A 26 -12.53 11.61 -5.33
N ILE A 27 -13.26 12.55 -5.91
CA ILE A 27 -13.10 12.89 -7.32
C ILE A 27 -11.78 13.64 -7.49
N PRO A 28 -10.83 13.13 -8.29
CA PRO A 28 -9.54 13.77 -8.47
C PRO A 28 -9.68 15.14 -9.14
N GLN A 29 -9.13 16.18 -8.52
CA GLN A 29 -9.30 17.56 -8.94
C GLN A 29 -8.25 18.01 -9.95
N THR A 30 -7.01 17.58 -9.79
CA THR A 30 -5.90 17.94 -10.68
C THR A 30 -5.70 16.89 -11.78
N SER A 31 -5.03 17.26 -12.86
CA SER A 31 -4.68 16.32 -13.93
C SER A 31 -3.70 15.24 -13.44
N HIS A 32 -2.84 15.53 -12.46
CA HIS A 32 -1.92 14.55 -11.89
C HIS A 32 -2.70 13.53 -11.06
N GLU A 33 -3.53 13.97 -10.13
CA GLU A 33 -4.40 13.10 -9.34
C GLU A 33 -5.26 12.20 -10.23
N ARG A 34 -5.83 12.75 -11.32
CA ARG A 34 -6.62 11.95 -12.26
C ARG A 34 -5.77 10.89 -12.98
N CYS A 35 -4.54 11.20 -13.35
CA CYS A 35 -3.65 10.22 -13.97
C CYS A 35 -3.33 9.07 -13.02
N VAL A 36 -2.99 9.37 -11.77
CA VAL A 36 -2.71 8.35 -10.73
C VAL A 36 -3.95 7.51 -10.48
N TRP A 37 -5.09 8.15 -10.24
CA TRP A 37 -6.36 7.48 -10.02
C TRP A 37 -6.76 6.56 -11.21
N LEU A 38 -6.62 7.03 -12.47
CA LEU A 38 -6.91 6.21 -13.65
C LEU A 38 -5.99 4.98 -13.76
N ILE A 39 -4.72 5.12 -13.39
CA ILE A 39 -3.79 3.99 -13.36
C ILE A 39 -4.23 2.99 -12.28
N GLN A 40 -4.62 3.46 -11.10
CA GLN A 40 -5.09 2.61 -10.01
C GLN A 40 -6.39 1.89 -10.38
N GLU A 41 -7.37 2.58 -10.98
CA GLU A 41 -8.59 1.95 -11.47
C GLU A 41 -8.29 0.81 -12.46
N LEU A 42 -7.41 1.06 -13.46
CA LEU A 42 -7.03 0.06 -14.45
C LEU A 42 -6.16 -1.08 -13.88
N LEU A 43 -5.49 -0.86 -12.76
CA LEU A 43 -4.71 -1.90 -12.08
C LEU A 43 -5.57 -2.82 -11.21
N PHE A 44 -6.60 -2.28 -10.55
CA PHE A 44 -7.28 -2.98 -9.46
C PHE A 44 -8.77 -3.15 -9.62
N LYS A 45 -9.49 -2.16 -10.13
CA LYS A 45 -10.96 -2.16 -10.10
C LYS A 45 -11.57 -2.55 -11.44
N GLU A 46 -11.01 -2.08 -12.52
CA GLU A 46 -11.61 -2.23 -13.84
C GLU A 46 -10.60 -2.79 -14.85
N SER A 47 -10.94 -3.89 -15.50
CA SER A 47 -10.11 -4.41 -16.60
C SER A 47 -10.08 -3.45 -17.79
N GLU A 48 -11.13 -2.63 -17.94
CA GLU A 48 -11.29 -1.60 -18.97
C GLU A 48 -12.14 -0.43 -18.47
N ILE A 49 -11.85 0.78 -18.92
CA ILE A 49 -12.59 2.00 -18.58
C ILE A 49 -13.25 2.59 -19.81
N ASN A 50 -14.58 2.83 -19.74
CA ASN A 50 -15.29 3.54 -20.77
C ASN A 50 -15.12 5.05 -20.64
N LEU A 51 -14.56 5.69 -21.68
CA LEU A 51 -14.21 7.12 -21.68
C LEU A 51 -15.42 8.07 -21.62
N ILE A 52 -16.60 7.63 -22.07
CA ILE A 52 -17.82 8.43 -21.98
C ILE A 52 -18.31 8.44 -20.53
N GLN A 53 -18.42 7.28 -19.90
CA GLN A 53 -18.77 7.16 -18.48
C GLN A 53 -17.76 7.88 -17.58
N LEU A 54 -16.47 7.82 -17.94
CA LEU A 54 -15.42 8.51 -17.23
C LEU A 54 -15.62 10.03 -17.27
N GLN A 55 -16.02 10.61 -18.43
CA GLN A 55 -16.30 12.04 -18.53
C GLN A 55 -17.37 12.48 -17.53
N ASP A 56 -18.43 11.69 -17.43
CA ASP A 56 -19.55 11.95 -16.52
C ASP A 56 -19.13 11.78 -15.05
N ARG A 57 -18.31 10.76 -14.74
CA ARG A 57 -17.86 10.45 -13.38
C ARG A 57 -16.91 11.51 -12.81
N VAL A 58 -15.98 12.03 -13.62
CA VAL A 58 -14.96 13.01 -13.17
C VAL A 58 -15.23 14.44 -13.68
N PHE A 59 -16.36 14.67 -14.32
CA PHE A 59 -16.83 16.00 -14.81
C PHE A 59 -15.82 16.74 -15.68
N ILE A 60 -15.14 16.04 -16.63
CA ILE A 60 -14.18 16.64 -17.54
C ILE A 60 -14.49 16.36 -19.00
N SER A 61 -13.95 17.18 -19.90
CA SER A 61 -14.11 17.01 -21.34
C SER A 61 -13.26 15.87 -21.89
N GLY A 62 -13.68 15.27 -23.01
CA GLY A 62 -12.88 14.28 -23.75
C GLY A 62 -11.47 14.77 -24.11
N TYR A 63 -11.33 16.08 -24.42
CA TYR A 63 -10.02 16.69 -24.66
C TYR A 63 -9.10 16.64 -23.43
N SER A 64 -9.65 16.86 -22.25
CA SER A 64 -8.90 16.77 -20.99
C SER A 64 -8.44 15.32 -20.75
N ILE A 65 -9.32 14.35 -21.00
CA ILE A 65 -8.98 12.92 -20.92
C ILE A 65 -7.86 12.56 -21.89
N ASP A 66 -7.93 13.02 -23.14
CA ASP A 66 -6.89 12.74 -24.13
C ASP A 66 -5.51 13.30 -23.68
N ASN A 67 -5.49 14.44 -23.02
CA ASN A 67 -4.27 14.99 -22.44
C ASN A 67 -3.79 14.19 -21.22
N ASP A 68 -4.70 13.75 -20.36
CA ASP A 68 -4.35 12.88 -19.24
C ASP A 68 -3.80 11.54 -19.73
N LEU A 69 -4.39 10.92 -20.77
CA LEU A 69 -3.85 9.70 -21.39
C LEU A 69 -2.45 9.87 -21.97
N LYS A 70 -2.14 11.06 -22.56
CA LYS A 70 -0.77 11.37 -23.00
C LYS A 70 0.21 11.44 -21.82
N LYS A 71 -0.21 11.99 -20.69
CA LYS A 71 0.60 12.03 -19.45
C LYS A 71 0.81 10.62 -18.89
N ILE A 72 -0.25 9.81 -18.79
CA ILE A 72 -0.15 8.43 -18.33
C ILE A 72 0.85 7.64 -19.18
N ARG A 73 0.79 7.76 -20.52
CA ARG A 73 1.76 7.10 -21.40
C ARG A 73 3.20 7.51 -21.11
N ARG A 74 3.45 8.76 -20.71
CA ARG A 74 4.79 9.21 -20.28
C ARG A 74 5.17 8.64 -18.92
N MET A 75 4.25 8.61 -17.96
CA MET A 75 4.49 8.04 -16.62
C MET A 75 4.88 6.57 -16.71
N ILE A 76 4.19 5.79 -17.55
CA ILE A 76 4.45 4.36 -17.69
C ILE A 76 5.58 4.02 -18.69
N SER A 77 6.19 5.00 -19.35
CA SER A 77 7.19 4.76 -20.41
C SER A 77 8.48 4.10 -19.93
N SER A 78 8.78 4.14 -18.63
CA SER A 78 9.92 3.45 -18.02
C SER A 78 9.69 1.95 -17.80
N TYR A 79 8.46 1.47 -17.96
CA TYR A 79 8.09 0.07 -17.80
C TYR A 79 7.93 -0.55 -19.18
N SER A 80 8.84 -1.48 -19.52
CA SER A 80 9.02 -1.94 -20.90
C SER A 80 7.82 -2.65 -21.50
N SER A 81 7.04 -3.36 -20.66
CA SER A 81 5.87 -4.12 -21.10
C SER A 81 4.57 -3.32 -21.08
N LEU A 82 4.51 -2.20 -20.30
CA LEU A 82 3.25 -1.49 -20.07
C LEU A 82 2.83 -0.58 -21.21
N LYS A 83 1.56 -0.67 -21.59
CA LYS A 83 0.95 0.22 -22.60
C LYS A 83 -0.52 0.49 -22.27
N ILE A 84 -0.94 1.76 -22.42
CA ILE A 84 -2.37 2.09 -22.49
C ILE A 84 -2.83 1.89 -23.92
N VAL A 85 -3.72 0.94 -24.10
CA VAL A 85 -4.40 0.66 -25.36
C VAL A 85 -5.78 1.30 -25.34
N ARG A 86 -6.15 1.91 -26.48
CA ARG A 86 -7.49 2.50 -26.67
C ARG A 86 -8.17 1.77 -27.82
N ASN A 87 -9.39 1.30 -27.53
CA ASN A 87 -10.29 0.74 -28.53
C ASN A 87 -11.58 1.58 -28.53
N LYS A 88 -11.74 2.46 -29.53
CA LYS A 88 -12.86 3.42 -29.63
C LYS A 88 -12.97 4.26 -28.35
N ASN A 89 -13.99 3.96 -27.54
CA ASN A 89 -14.29 4.67 -26.30
C ASN A 89 -13.84 3.93 -25.03
N THR A 90 -13.09 2.86 -25.17
CA THR A 90 -12.60 2.07 -24.04
C THR A 90 -11.08 2.12 -23.99
N ILE A 91 -10.53 2.19 -22.78
CA ILE A 91 -9.08 2.07 -22.53
C ILE A 91 -8.81 0.91 -21.58
N TYR A 92 -7.66 0.31 -21.72
CA TYR A 92 -7.15 -0.74 -20.83
C TYR A 92 -5.63 -0.72 -20.74
N LEU A 93 -5.11 -1.22 -19.63
CA LEU A 93 -3.68 -1.33 -19.37
C LEU A 93 -3.22 -2.75 -19.70
N VAL A 94 -2.32 -2.88 -20.68
CA VAL A 94 -1.68 -4.15 -21.02
C VAL A 94 -0.23 -4.15 -20.57
N GLY A 95 0.28 -5.34 -20.30
CA GLY A 95 1.67 -5.58 -19.93
C GLY A 95 1.80 -6.67 -18.89
N ASP A 96 3.04 -7.01 -18.58
CA ASP A 96 3.38 -8.06 -17.63
C ASP A 96 3.00 -7.67 -16.20
N GLU A 97 2.59 -8.65 -15.41
CA GLU A 97 2.19 -8.44 -14.03
C GLU A 97 3.33 -7.86 -13.17
N ALA A 98 4.57 -8.27 -13.44
CA ALA A 98 5.74 -7.73 -12.75
C ALA A 98 5.90 -6.21 -12.93
N ASP A 99 5.74 -5.69 -14.16
CA ASP A 99 5.79 -4.26 -14.45
C ASP A 99 4.58 -3.52 -13.85
N LYS A 100 3.38 -4.12 -13.83
CA LYS A 100 2.19 -3.56 -13.17
C LYS A 100 2.42 -3.36 -11.68
N ARG A 101 2.97 -4.36 -11.00
CA ARG A 101 3.30 -4.29 -9.57
C ARG A 101 4.38 -3.25 -9.27
N LYS A 102 5.39 -3.18 -10.12
CA LYS A 102 6.43 -2.17 -10.01
C LYS A 102 5.87 -0.76 -10.14
N LEU A 103 5.02 -0.53 -11.15
CA LEU A 103 4.32 0.75 -11.33
C LEU A 103 3.51 1.10 -10.07
N TYR A 104 2.72 0.18 -9.55
CA TYR A 104 1.89 0.44 -8.38
C TYR A 104 2.74 0.79 -7.14
N LYS A 105 3.75 -0.02 -6.85
CA LYS A 105 4.69 0.27 -5.76
C LYS A 105 5.32 1.67 -5.91
N ASP A 106 5.74 2.04 -7.13
CA ASP A 106 6.37 3.34 -7.37
C ASP A 106 5.37 4.49 -7.17
N LEU A 107 4.10 4.33 -7.59
CA LEU A 107 3.02 5.29 -7.31
C LEU A 107 2.77 5.44 -5.81
N LEU A 108 2.65 4.35 -5.06
CA LEU A 108 2.49 4.40 -3.60
C LEU A 108 3.66 5.12 -2.92
N THR A 109 4.89 4.86 -3.38
CA THR A 109 6.09 5.51 -2.86
C THR A 109 6.10 7.01 -3.15
N GLU A 110 5.60 7.43 -4.33
CA GLU A 110 5.48 8.84 -4.69
C GLU A 110 4.37 9.55 -3.89
N GLU A 111 3.20 8.93 -3.73
CA GLU A 111 2.09 9.48 -2.95
C GLU A 111 2.46 9.71 -1.49
N THR A 112 3.22 8.80 -0.90
CA THR A 112 3.72 8.93 0.46
C THR A 112 4.88 9.92 0.57
N LYS A 113 5.35 10.51 -0.54
CA LYS A 113 6.51 11.42 -0.62
C LYS A 113 7.76 10.86 0.06
N GLY A 114 7.93 9.55 -0.03
CA GLY A 114 9.02 8.83 0.63
C GLY A 114 8.86 8.67 2.15
N ASN A 115 7.73 9.10 2.73
CA ASN A 115 7.45 8.93 4.16
C ASN A 115 6.74 7.60 4.46
N PHE A 116 7.18 6.53 3.78
CA PHE A 116 6.67 5.16 3.98
C PHE A 116 7.16 4.52 5.29
N MET A 117 7.94 5.23 6.09
CA MET A 117 8.29 4.78 7.44
C MET A 117 7.07 4.77 8.38
N ASN A 118 6.05 5.57 8.06
CA ASN A 118 4.79 5.56 8.80
C ASN A 118 3.76 4.66 8.09
N LEU A 119 3.69 3.39 8.50
CA LEU A 119 2.74 2.42 7.95
C LEU A 119 1.27 2.84 8.12
N ASN A 120 0.94 3.61 9.17
CA ASN A 120 -0.42 4.10 9.38
C ASN A 120 -0.85 5.03 8.24
N SER A 121 0.07 5.83 7.69
CA SER A 121 -0.25 6.76 6.59
C SER A 121 -0.48 6.07 5.24
N ILE A 122 -0.03 4.84 5.10
CA ILE A 122 -0.22 4.04 3.88
C ILE A 122 -1.27 2.94 4.06
N ALA A 123 -1.69 2.63 5.29
CA ALA A 123 -2.68 1.59 5.56
C ALA A 123 -4.02 1.90 4.89
N ASP A 124 -4.44 3.17 4.88
CA ASP A 124 -5.69 3.64 4.28
C ASP A 124 -5.72 3.53 2.74
N LEU A 125 -4.59 3.20 2.10
CA LEU A 125 -4.53 3.02 0.64
C LEU A 125 -5.14 1.69 0.17
N TRP A 126 -5.34 0.72 1.07
CA TRP A 126 -5.99 -0.56 0.79
C TRP A 126 -7.39 -0.60 1.37
N GLU A 127 -8.40 -0.72 0.50
CA GLU A 127 -9.82 -0.79 0.89
C GLU A 127 -10.28 -2.22 1.20
N ASN A 128 -9.60 -3.24 0.66
CA ASN A 128 -10.03 -4.64 0.69
C ASN A 128 -9.50 -5.44 1.88
N PHE A 129 -8.53 -4.89 2.62
CA PHE A 129 -7.95 -5.51 3.80
C PHE A 129 -7.24 -4.48 4.68
N ASP A 130 -7.04 -4.80 5.96
CA ASP A 130 -6.29 -3.96 6.90
C ASP A 130 -4.79 -4.29 6.83
N LEU A 131 -3.98 -3.34 6.33
CA LEU A 131 -2.51 -3.50 6.26
C LEU A 131 -1.87 -3.65 7.65
N LEU A 132 -2.45 -3.06 8.69
CA LEU A 132 -1.91 -3.17 10.05
C LEU A 132 -2.13 -4.57 10.61
N GLU A 133 -3.26 -5.20 10.33
CA GLU A 133 -3.48 -6.61 10.65
C GLU A 133 -2.49 -7.52 9.91
N VAL A 134 -2.23 -7.25 8.64
CA VAL A 134 -1.20 -7.96 7.85
C VAL A 134 0.20 -7.77 8.45
N LYS A 135 0.51 -6.57 8.94
CA LYS A 135 1.75 -6.27 9.65
C LYS A 135 1.90 -7.15 10.90
N ASP A 136 0.87 -7.21 11.72
CA ASP A 136 0.89 -8.00 12.95
C ASP A 136 1.08 -9.49 12.65
N ILE A 137 0.46 -10.00 11.58
CA ILE A 137 0.68 -11.37 11.09
C ILE A 137 2.15 -11.59 10.70
N LEU A 138 2.77 -10.65 9.97
CA LEU A 138 4.17 -10.79 9.57
C LEU A 138 5.11 -10.77 10.77
N GLU A 139 4.88 -9.90 11.74
CA GLU A 139 5.67 -9.84 12.98
C GLU A 139 5.56 -11.13 13.77
N GLU A 140 4.35 -11.68 13.94
CA GLU A 140 4.12 -12.96 14.62
C GLU A 140 4.85 -14.12 13.89
N VAL A 141 4.76 -14.18 12.57
CA VAL A 141 5.44 -15.22 11.78
C VAL A 141 6.97 -15.10 11.88
N CYS A 142 7.47 -13.87 11.87
CA CYS A 142 8.90 -13.61 12.07
C CYS A 142 9.36 -14.08 13.46
N GLU A 143 8.60 -13.78 14.52
CA GLU A 143 8.90 -14.25 15.88
C GLU A 143 8.87 -15.77 15.98
N MET A 144 7.86 -16.44 15.41
CA MET A 144 7.73 -17.90 15.40
C MET A 144 8.90 -18.61 14.70
N ASN A 145 9.55 -17.95 13.75
CA ASN A 145 10.64 -18.52 12.95
C ASN A 145 12.03 -18.00 13.37
N ASP A 146 12.15 -17.26 14.47
CA ASP A 146 13.39 -16.59 14.87
C ASP A 146 13.98 -15.74 13.72
N TYR A 147 13.11 -15.16 12.88
CA TYR A 147 13.49 -14.35 11.73
C TYR A 147 13.31 -12.88 12.05
N TYR A 148 14.34 -12.07 11.80
CA TYR A 148 14.28 -10.62 12.04
C TYR A 148 14.42 -9.84 10.75
N ILE A 149 13.42 -9.03 10.44
CA ILE A 149 13.48 -8.07 9.34
C ILE A 149 14.05 -6.74 9.89
N ARG A 150 15.07 -6.19 9.22
CA ARG A 150 15.64 -4.90 9.63
C ARG A 150 14.58 -3.80 9.52
N ASP A 151 14.49 -2.94 10.53
CA ASP A 151 13.50 -1.87 10.64
C ASP A 151 13.45 -0.99 9.39
N VAL A 152 14.60 -0.63 8.83
CA VAL A 152 14.71 0.16 7.59
C VAL A 152 14.14 -0.56 6.35
N SER A 153 14.01 -1.88 6.38
CA SER A 153 13.48 -2.68 5.26
C SER A 153 12.01 -3.03 5.45
N PHE A 154 11.53 -3.01 6.69
CA PHE A 154 10.21 -3.49 7.07
C PHE A 154 9.07 -2.76 6.32
N PRO A 155 9.04 -1.41 6.26
CA PRO A 155 7.97 -0.70 5.56
C PRO A 155 7.90 -1.04 4.08
N MET A 156 9.04 -1.21 3.41
CA MET A 156 9.08 -1.60 2.00
C MET A 156 8.56 -3.02 1.79
N ILE A 157 8.88 -3.95 2.70
CA ILE A 157 8.35 -5.32 2.67
C ILE A 157 6.83 -5.29 2.84
N MET A 158 6.30 -4.43 3.73
CA MET A 158 4.86 -4.27 3.93
C MET A 158 4.15 -3.72 2.69
N ILE A 159 4.75 -2.75 1.99
CA ILE A 159 4.22 -2.27 0.70
C ILE A 159 4.14 -3.42 -0.32
N HIS A 160 5.20 -4.22 -0.44
CA HIS A 160 5.18 -5.38 -1.34
C HIS A 160 4.16 -6.43 -0.91
N ALA A 161 4.02 -6.70 0.38
CA ALA A 161 2.98 -7.59 0.91
C ALA A 161 1.59 -7.09 0.53
N GLY A 162 1.30 -5.80 0.77
CA GLY A 162 0.03 -5.18 0.42
C GLY A 162 -0.27 -5.28 -1.08
N VAL A 163 0.72 -4.97 -1.93
CA VAL A 163 0.58 -5.11 -3.39
C VAL A 163 0.28 -6.55 -3.78
N SER A 164 1.00 -7.54 -3.23
CA SER A 164 0.77 -8.96 -3.52
C SER A 164 -0.63 -9.40 -3.10
N ILE A 165 -1.08 -9.04 -1.90
CA ILE A 165 -2.41 -9.39 -1.38
C ILE A 165 -3.50 -8.78 -2.27
N GLU A 166 -3.42 -7.48 -2.59
CA GLU A 166 -4.38 -6.81 -3.46
C GLU A 166 -4.45 -7.46 -4.85
N ARG A 167 -3.30 -7.86 -5.41
CA ARG A 167 -3.26 -8.55 -6.70
C ARG A 167 -3.84 -9.95 -6.63
N ILE A 168 -3.67 -10.67 -5.51
CA ILE A 168 -4.30 -11.98 -5.28
C ILE A 168 -5.81 -11.83 -5.17
N ILE A 169 -6.31 -10.86 -4.42
CA ILE A 169 -7.75 -10.54 -4.30
C ILE A 169 -8.37 -10.34 -5.69
N ASN A 170 -7.67 -9.62 -6.56
CA ASN A 170 -8.12 -9.31 -7.91
C ASN A 170 -7.78 -10.41 -8.96
N HIS A 171 -7.38 -11.61 -8.52
CA HIS A 171 -7.03 -12.75 -9.38
C HIS A 171 -5.92 -12.47 -10.42
N ASN A 172 -5.00 -11.56 -10.10
CA ASN A 172 -3.86 -11.19 -10.95
C ASN A 172 -2.56 -11.73 -10.34
N TYR A 173 -2.29 -13.01 -10.57
CA TYR A 173 -1.10 -13.68 -10.04
C TYR A 173 0.12 -13.48 -10.94
N ILE A 174 1.32 -13.53 -10.36
CA ILE A 174 2.53 -13.74 -11.13
C ILE A 174 2.67 -15.25 -11.34
N GLU A 175 2.84 -15.67 -12.58
CA GLU A 175 3.23 -17.01 -12.94
C GLU A 175 4.72 -16.99 -13.35
N ASP A 176 5.60 -17.30 -12.41
CA ASP A 176 7.04 -17.43 -12.67
C ASP A 176 7.48 -18.88 -12.46
N LYS A 177 7.68 -19.60 -13.57
CA LYS A 177 8.10 -21.01 -13.54
C LYS A 177 9.63 -21.17 -13.46
N THR A 178 10.39 -20.09 -13.29
CA THR A 178 11.85 -20.09 -13.41
C THR A 178 12.60 -20.00 -12.07
N TYR A 179 11.92 -20.21 -10.94
CA TYR A 179 12.56 -20.09 -9.63
C TYR A 179 13.49 -21.25 -9.30
N ASN A 180 14.48 -20.97 -8.46
CA ASN A 180 15.45 -21.95 -8.00
C ASN A 180 14.82 -22.83 -6.91
N GLU A 181 14.70 -24.13 -7.17
CA GLU A 181 14.17 -25.12 -6.19
C GLU A 181 14.89 -25.08 -4.83
N LYS A 182 16.19 -24.73 -4.79
CA LYS A 182 16.95 -24.60 -3.54
C LYS A 182 16.43 -23.48 -2.63
N LEU A 183 15.66 -22.54 -3.16
CA LEU A 183 15.05 -21.50 -2.36
C LEU A 183 14.05 -22.08 -1.35
N LYS A 184 13.37 -23.17 -1.71
CA LYS A 184 12.38 -23.85 -0.87
C LYS A 184 12.95 -24.41 0.44
N ASP A 185 14.27 -24.62 0.48
CA ASP A 185 14.96 -25.06 1.69
C ASP A 185 15.41 -23.88 2.58
N SER A 186 15.19 -22.65 2.15
CA SER A 186 15.60 -21.46 2.90
C SER A 186 14.63 -21.10 4.03
N LEU A 187 15.15 -20.41 5.05
CA LEU A 187 14.33 -19.85 6.12
C LEU A 187 13.37 -18.78 5.60
N GLU A 188 13.81 -17.97 4.63
CA GLU A 188 13.00 -16.94 4.01
C GLU A 188 11.78 -17.52 3.30
N TYR A 189 11.92 -18.66 2.62
CA TYR A 189 10.78 -19.34 2.01
C TYR A 189 9.81 -19.88 3.07
N LYS A 190 10.33 -20.45 4.17
CA LYS A 190 9.50 -20.91 5.27
C LYS A 190 8.69 -19.74 5.86
N VAL A 191 9.36 -18.61 6.15
CA VAL A 191 8.71 -17.40 6.67
C VAL A 191 7.64 -16.89 5.69
N ALA A 192 7.95 -16.80 4.39
CA ALA A 192 7.00 -16.38 3.36
C ALA A 192 5.78 -17.31 3.30
N LYS A 193 5.98 -18.61 3.36
CA LYS A 193 4.92 -19.63 3.33
C LYS A 193 4.01 -19.54 4.55
N ASP A 194 4.60 -19.44 5.74
CA ASP A 194 3.86 -19.30 6.99
C ASP A 194 3.05 -17.98 6.98
N PHE A 195 3.65 -16.90 6.49
CA PHE A 195 2.99 -15.60 6.33
C PHE A 195 1.75 -15.71 5.42
N PHE A 196 1.90 -16.16 4.17
CA PHE A 196 0.76 -16.28 3.27
C PHE A 196 -0.28 -17.29 3.75
N SER A 197 0.13 -18.33 4.48
CA SER A 197 -0.81 -19.29 5.07
C SER A 197 -1.68 -18.63 6.14
N LYS A 198 -1.13 -17.77 6.99
CA LYS A 198 -1.91 -17.00 7.99
C LYS A 198 -2.77 -15.93 7.34
N VAL A 199 -2.22 -15.15 6.41
CA VAL A 199 -2.97 -14.15 5.64
C VAL A 199 -4.15 -14.78 4.92
N SER A 200 -3.97 -15.96 4.32
CA SER A 200 -5.04 -16.73 3.68
C SER A 200 -6.21 -17.06 4.62
N GLN A 201 -5.92 -17.37 5.88
CA GLN A 201 -6.95 -17.67 6.88
C GLN A 201 -7.72 -16.43 7.31
N VAL A 202 -7.07 -15.28 7.39
CA VAL A 202 -7.68 -14.02 7.88
C VAL A 202 -8.43 -13.30 6.74
N ILE A 203 -7.81 -13.17 5.58
CA ILE A 203 -8.35 -12.38 4.46
C ILE A 203 -9.15 -13.27 3.48
N HIS A 204 -9.13 -14.60 3.67
CA HIS A 204 -9.82 -15.58 2.81
C HIS A 204 -9.38 -15.58 1.33
N ILE A 205 -8.07 -15.41 1.11
CA ILE A 205 -7.44 -15.50 -0.21
C ILE A 205 -6.71 -16.84 -0.42
N PRO A 206 -6.53 -17.30 -1.67
CA PRO A 206 -5.73 -18.50 -1.92
C PRO A 206 -4.24 -18.27 -1.63
N VAL A 207 -3.55 -19.30 -1.18
CA VAL A 207 -2.08 -19.30 -1.12
C VAL A 207 -1.55 -19.65 -2.50
N ILE A 208 -0.85 -18.72 -3.13
CA ILE A 208 -0.26 -18.87 -4.45
C ILE A 208 1.24 -19.13 -4.29
N GLU A 209 1.73 -20.26 -4.78
CA GLU A 209 3.12 -20.70 -4.60
C GLU A 209 4.11 -19.68 -5.19
N ASP A 210 3.82 -19.15 -6.38
CA ASP A 210 4.71 -18.17 -7.04
C ASP A 210 4.81 -16.86 -6.23
N GLU A 211 3.73 -16.45 -5.54
CA GLU A 211 3.75 -15.30 -4.62
C GLU A 211 4.60 -15.58 -3.38
N VAL A 212 4.52 -16.79 -2.83
CA VAL A 212 5.38 -17.22 -1.71
C VAL A 212 6.84 -17.15 -2.11
N VAL A 213 7.18 -17.66 -3.29
CA VAL A 213 8.54 -17.63 -3.84
C VAL A 213 9.02 -16.20 -4.03
N LEU A 214 8.22 -15.33 -4.65
CA LEU A 214 8.58 -13.93 -4.87
C LEU A 214 8.79 -13.19 -3.55
N PHE A 215 7.90 -13.39 -2.59
CA PHE A 215 8.04 -12.78 -1.28
C PHE A 215 9.28 -13.27 -0.53
N SER A 216 9.63 -14.56 -0.67
CA SER A 216 10.88 -15.09 -0.11
C SER A 216 12.12 -14.42 -0.70
N TYR A 217 12.14 -14.10 -2.00
CA TYR A 217 13.21 -13.31 -2.62
C TYR A 217 13.31 -11.90 -2.03
N LEU A 218 12.19 -11.27 -1.69
CA LEU A 218 12.19 -9.96 -1.04
C LEU A 218 12.80 -10.01 0.37
N LEU A 219 12.62 -11.12 1.07
CA LEU A 219 13.19 -11.34 2.40
C LEU A 219 14.70 -11.59 2.36
N LEU A 220 15.23 -12.18 1.26
CA LEU A 220 16.66 -12.44 1.11
C LEU A 220 17.50 -11.18 1.33
N GLY A 221 18.49 -11.28 2.21
CA GLY A 221 19.39 -10.18 2.55
C GLY A 221 18.74 -9.02 3.33
N LYS A 222 17.46 -9.16 3.73
CA LYS A 222 16.78 -8.20 4.60
C LYS A 222 16.80 -8.61 6.06
N SER A 223 17.24 -9.84 6.36
CA SER A 223 17.43 -10.28 7.73
C SER A 223 18.53 -9.45 8.41
N GLY A 224 18.22 -8.99 9.62
CA GLY A 224 19.20 -8.51 10.57
C GLY A 224 19.86 -9.70 11.26
N LYS A 225 21.10 -9.56 11.72
CA LYS A 225 21.58 -10.50 12.73
C LYS A 225 20.77 -10.24 13.99
N PHE A 226 20.00 -11.23 14.45
CA PHE A 226 19.62 -11.26 15.84
C PHE A 226 20.94 -11.23 16.63
N TYR A 227 21.25 -10.12 17.23
CA TYR A 227 21.91 -10.21 18.50
C TYR A 227 20.89 -10.92 19.37
N ASN A 228 21.22 -12.12 19.79
CA ASN A 228 20.47 -12.88 20.76
C ASN A 228 20.42 -12.04 22.03
N ARG A 229 19.56 -11.00 22.03
CA ARG A 229 19.26 -10.21 23.20
C ARG A 229 18.47 -11.15 24.08
N SER A 230 19.17 -11.73 25.03
CA SER A 230 18.53 -12.50 26.08
C SER A 230 17.37 -11.62 26.60
N ARG A 231 16.25 -12.24 26.97
CA ARG A 231 15.08 -11.56 27.58
C ARG A 231 15.50 -10.55 28.66
N LYS A 232 16.62 -10.85 29.35
CA LYS A 232 17.27 -9.98 30.34
C LYS A 232 17.87 -8.69 29.76
N GLU A 233 18.40 -8.70 28.53
CA GLU A 233 18.95 -7.52 27.85
C GLU A 233 17.84 -6.62 27.32
N SER A 234 16.71 -7.20 26.88
CA SER A 234 15.52 -6.44 26.48
C SER A 234 14.89 -5.73 27.69
N GLU A 235 14.84 -6.36 28.86
CA GLU A 235 14.37 -5.72 30.09
C GLU A 235 15.32 -4.62 30.56
N ASN A 236 16.63 -4.81 30.46
CA ASN A 236 17.63 -3.78 30.77
C ASN A 236 17.53 -2.57 29.81
N LEU A 237 17.29 -2.79 28.52
CA LEU A 237 17.10 -1.70 27.56
C LEU A 237 15.81 -0.93 27.82
N LYS A 238 14.72 -1.60 28.13
CA LYS A 238 13.47 -0.93 28.55
C LYS A 238 13.71 -0.10 29.82
N TYR A 239 14.41 -0.64 30.80
CA TYR A 239 14.75 0.09 32.01
C TYR A 239 15.60 1.35 31.70
N ILE A 240 16.64 1.22 30.87
CA ILE A 240 17.47 2.34 30.43
C ILE A 240 16.63 3.38 29.68
N PHE A 241 15.75 2.94 28.79
CA PHE A 241 14.87 3.80 28.01
C PHE A 241 13.95 4.63 28.92
N TYR A 242 13.25 3.99 29.85
CA TYR A 242 12.40 4.70 30.81
C TYR A 242 13.19 5.62 31.72
N THR A 243 14.40 5.22 32.13
CA THR A 243 15.29 6.07 32.92
C THR A 243 15.70 7.33 32.14
N ILE A 244 15.92 7.22 30.83
CA ILE A 244 16.24 8.38 29.97
C ILE A 244 15.02 9.31 29.85
N ILE A 245 13.82 8.77 29.65
CA ILE A 245 12.57 9.54 29.58
C ILE A 245 12.32 10.29 30.90
N ASP A 246 12.48 9.62 32.02
CA ASP A 246 12.34 10.26 33.34
C ASP A 246 13.36 11.39 33.55
N LYS A 247 14.60 11.21 33.13
CA LYS A 247 15.60 12.27 33.18
C LYS A 247 15.32 13.45 32.25
N ILE A 248 14.80 13.17 31.03
CA ILE A 248 14.36 14.25 30.13
C ILE A 248 13.25 15.06 30.79
N LYS A 249 12.31 14.40 31.43
CA LYS A 249 11.25 15.07 32.19
C LYS A 249 11.79 15.89 33.34
N GLU A 250 12.74 15.35 34.10
CA GLU A 250 13.34 16.01 35.26
C GLU A 250 14.16 17.23 34.86
N TYR A 251 15.04 17.12 33.85
CA TYR A 251 15.99 18.19 33.48
C TYR A 251 15.42 19.20 32.49
N PHE A 252 14.48 18.78 31.62
CA PHE A 252 13.96 19.63 30.54
C PHE A 252 12.46 19.96 30.69
N GLY A 253 11.77 19.35 31.65
CA GLY A 253 10.33 19.56 31.86
C GLY A 253 9.46 18.99 30.74
N ILE A 254 10.01 18.14 29.84
CA ILE A 254 9.32 17.55 28.70
C ILE A 254 8.87 16.14 29.07
N ASP A 255 7.56 15.91 29.10
CA ASP A 255 6.99 14.60 29.40
C ASP A 255 6.75 13.80 28.11
N LEU A 256 7.64 12.85 27.83
CA LEU A 256 7.59 11.95 26.68
C LEU A 256 6.94 10.58 27.00
N SER A 257 6.39 10.39 28.21
CA SER A 257 5.84 9.10 28.66
C SER A 257 4.63 8.64 27.83
N ASN A 258 3.93 9.57 27.15
CA ASN A 258 2.76 9.31 26.32
C ASN A 258 3.03 9.50 24.83
N ASP A 259 4.29 9.66 24.43
CA ASP A 259 4.65 9.76 23.02
C ASP A 259 4.67 8.35 22.39
N TYR A 260 3.70 8.10 21.52
CA TYR A 260 3.52 6.80 20.84
C TYR A 260 4.59 6.53 19.78
N ASP A 261 5.26 7.57 19.26
CA ASP A 261 6.31 7.45 18.27
C ASP A 261 7.66 7.02 18.88
N LEU A 262 7.76 7.02 20.21
CA LEU A 262 8.94 6.58 20.96
C LEU A 262 8.80 5.19 21.60
N LYS A 263 7.64 4.55 21.49
CA LYS A 263 7.36 3.21 22.00
C LYS A 263 7.46 2.19 20.91
#